data_5c40b457fbd36b0a7de5f4dc87fe7641
#
_entry.id   5c40b457fbd36b0a7de5f4dc87fe7641
#
_cell.length_a   1.000
_cell.length_b   1.000
_cell.length_c   1.000
_cell.angle_alpha   90.00
_cell.angle_beta   90.00
_cell.angle_gamma   90.00
#
_symmetry.space_group_name_H-M   'P 1'
#
loop_
_entity.id
_entity.type
_entity.pdbx_description
1 polymer ?
#
loop_
_entity_poly.entity_id
_entity_poly.type
_entity_poly.pdbx_seq_one_letter_code
_entity_poly.pdbx_strand_id
1 'polypeptide(L)'
;MAKYVFITGGVVSSLGKGITAGSVGTLLKKRGLRVSIIKMDPYLNVDAGTMNPFQHGEVFVTDDGAETDLDLGHYERFIDETLGEQNSITTGKIYSHVIDRERRGAYLGGTVQVIPHITNDIQERLVRAGERQDVLIVEIGGTVGDIEGQPFLEAIRQMANRVGRENVVYCHVTLVPWLEAAQELKTKPTQHSVQELRRIGILPNILVCRTSRPMDQEMKNKIALFCTVPSEAVIEVRDEPTIYNVPFSLHRQGLDTQILRALGLPCGGEPDLSDWHRVVDRFMNAPDAVEIALVGKYVQHKDAYLSVVEALYHAGVHHGVKVRVRAVESAELESADVGESLRGVDGVLIPGGFGARGIEGMIGAIRYAREEGIPLFGICLGMQMMVVEYARNVCALAGAHSEEMDPASLHPVIHLMQEQAHIDKMGGTMRLGAYACDLEPGTLAARCYGVLEISERHRHRYEFNNAYRERLEAGGLRVSGVCRGRNLVEIVELPGHPWYLGGQFHGELKSRPTRPHPLFADFIGAAIRRRHGGEGR
;
A
#
# COMPACT_ATOMS: atom_id res chain seq x y z
N MET A 1 19.93 13.34 18.26
CA MET A 1 20.31 12.67 16.97
C MET A 1 19.44 11.44 16.86
N ALA A 2 18.85 11.19 15.68
CA ALA A 2 18.06 9.99 15.48
C ALA A 2 18.91 8.71 15.61
N LYS A 3 18.29 7.63 16.04
CA LYS A 3 18.82 6.27 15.98
C LYS A 3 18.36 5.62 14.68
N TYR A 4 19.15 4.69 14.13
CA TYR A 4 18.89 4.07 12.82
C TYR A 4 18.77 2.54 12.96
N VAL A 5 17.71 1.97 12.43
CA VAL A 5 17.52 0.52 12.32
C VAL A 5 17.51 0.16 10.84
N PHE A 6 18.58 -0.45 10.36
CA PHE A 6 18.70 -0.91 8.98
C PHE A 6 18.20 -2.35 8.87
N ILE A 7 17.19 -2.57 8.03
CA ILE A 7 16.61 -3.88 7.76
C ILE A 7 17.09 -4.33 6.39
N THR A 8 17.92 -5.36 6.37
CA THR A 8 18.43 -6.01 5.15
C THR A 8 17.82 -7.39 5.00
N GLY A 9 17.84 -7.94 3.80
CA GLY A 9 17.35 -9.31 3.57
C GLY A 9 18.28 -10.14 2.71
N GLY A 10 18.24 -11.43 2.89
CA GLY A 10 19.04 -12.36 2.12
C GLY A 10 18.35 -13.68 1.84
N VAL A 11 18.97 -14.50 1.00
CA VAL A 11 18.51 -15.80 0.49
C VAL A 11 17.53 -15.67 -0.67
N VAL A 12 16.34 -15.08 -0.47
CA VAL A 12 15.31 -14.90 -1.51
C VAL A 12 14.54 -13.59 -1.29
N SER A 13 13.83 -13.13 -2.31
CA SER A 13 12.85 -12.03 -2.21
C SER A 13 11.61 -12.44 -1.40
N SER A 14 10.74 -11.49 -1.09
CA SER A 14 9.45 -11.74 -0.40
C SER A 14 9.55 -12.42 0.97
N LEU A 15 10.67 -12.24 1.68
CA LEU A 15 10.88 -12.77 3.05
C LEU A 15 10.07 -12.02 4.11
N GLY A 16 9.41 -10.90 3.76
CA GLY A 16 8.64 -10.08 4.68
C GLY A 16 9.46 -9.01 5.38
N LYS A 17 10.48 -8.44 4.72
CA LYS A 17 11.23 -7.27 5.21
C LYS A 17 10.30 -6.10 5.54
N GLY A 18 9.36 -5.75 4.61
CA GLY A 18 8.39 -4.67 4.79
C GLY A 18 7.51 -4.87 6.01
N ILE A 19 6.97 -6.08 6.18
CA ILE A 19 6.15 -6.43 7.35
C ILE A 19 6.99 -6.41 8.64
N THR A 20 8.24 -6.83 8.58
CA THR A 20 9.16 -6.72 9.73
C THR A 20 9.44 -5.26 10.07
N ALA A 21 9.69 -4.40 9.05
CA ALA A 21 9.92 -2.97 9.24
C ALA A 21 8.70 -2.28 9.86
N GLY A 22 7.51 -2.52 9.30
CA GLY A 22 6.25 -2.01 9.83
C GLY A 22 5.99 -2.48 11.26
N SER A 23 6.21 -3.78 11.54
CA SER A 23 6.03 -4.35 12.89
C SER A 23 6.97 -3.74 13.91
N VAL A 24 8.26 -3.59 13.58
CA VAL A 24 9.24 -2.88 14.44
C VAL A 24 8.79 -1.45 14.66
N GLY A 25 8.34 -0.76 13.61
CA GLY A 25 7.79 0.59 13.69
C GLY A 25 6.62 0.69 14.66
N THR A 26 5.66 -0.23 14.55
CA THR A 26 4.52 -0.32 15.48
C THR A 26 4.98 -0.49 16.92
N LEU A 27 5.85 -1.46 17.18
CA LEU A 27 6.33 -1.77 18.53
C LEU A 27 7.05 -0.59 19.17
N LEU A 28 7.95 0.06 18.43
CA LEU A 28 8.69 1.22 18.93
C LEU A 28 7.78 2.43 19.14
N LYS A 29 6.82 2.68 18.24
CA LYS A 29 5.83 3.74 18.37
C LYS A 29 4.92 3.51 19.59
N LYS A 30 4.50 2.28 19.85
CA LYS A 30 3.68 1.89 21.01
C LYS A 30 4.44 1.96 22.34
N ARG A 31 5.76 2.11 22.30
CA ARG A 31 6.61 2.47 23.45
C ARG A 31 6.81 3.98 23.60
N GLY A 32 6.12 4.80 22.79
CA GLY A 32 6.14 6.26 22.86
C GLY A 32 7.27 6.94 22.07
N LEU A 33 7.98 6.22 21.19
CA LEU A 33 9.02 6.79 20.34
C LEU A 33 8.41 7.37 19.06
N ARG A 34 9.00 8.46 18.55
CA ARG A 34 8.70 9.00 17.23
C ARG A 34 9.46 8.19 16.19
N VAL A 35 8.73 7.53 15.31
CA VAL A 35 9.27 6.58 14.34
C VAL A 35 8.85 6.97 12.93
N SER A 36 9.77 6.89 11.98
CA SER A 36 9.46 6.90 10.55
C SER A 36 10.16 5.73 9.85
N ILE A 37 9.67 5.37 8.67
CA ILE A 37 10.22 4.24 7.89
C ILE A 37 10.57 4.74 6.49
N ILE A 38 11.73 4.34 5.97
CA ILE A 38 12.16 4.58 4.59
C ILE A 38 12.32 3.26 3.87
N LYS A 39 11.82 3.21 2.64
CA LYS A 39 12.10 2.17 1.65
C LYS A 39 13.24 2.61 0.74
N MET A 40 14.23 1.75 0.55
CA MET A 40 15.28 1.91 -0.44
C MET A 40 15.15 0.81 -1.48
N ASP A 41 14.81 1.18 -2.72
CA ASP A 41 14.62 0.23 -3.81
C ASP A 41 15.77 0.27 -4.81
N PRO A 42 16.42 -0.87 -5.10
CA PRO A 42 17.63 -0.91 -5.93
C PRO A 42 17.38 -0.80 -7.44
N TYR A 43 16.12 -0.69 -7.89
CA TYR A 43 15.83 -0.55 -9.31
C TYR A 43 16.16 0.85 -9.85
N LEU A 44 16.40 0.93 -11.18
CA LEU A 44 16.75 2.17 -11.88
C LEU A 44 15.56 3.06 -12.24
N ASN A 45 14.34 2.62 -12.01
CA ASN A 45 13.16 3.46 -12.19
C ASN A 45 13.25 4.64 -11.21
N VAL A 46 12.91 5.83 -11.69
CA VAL A 46 12.90 7.04 -10.82
C VAL A 46 11.80 6.90 -9.77
N ASP A 47 10.64 6.37 -10.16
CA ASP A 47 9.50 6.07 -9.30
C ASP A 47 8.77 4.81 -9.78
N ALA A 48 7.72 4.40 -9.07
CA ALA A 48 6.91 3.25 -9.41
C ALA A 48 5.82 3.53 -10.47
N GLY A 49 5.63 4.79 -10.88
CA GLY A 49 4.49 5.22 -11.69
C GLY A 49 4.38 4.57 -13.07
N THR A 50 5.52 4.17 -13.66
CA THR A 50 5.58 3.49 -14.97
C THR A 50 5.69 1.97 -14.88
N MET A 51 5.70 1.41 -13.67
CA MET A 51 5.86 -0.02 -13.47
C MET A 51 4.56 -0.78 -13.78
N ASN A 52 4.73 -2.01 -14.25
CA ASN A 52 3.60 -2.89 -14.54
C ASN A 52 3.05 -3.50 -13.23
N PRO A 53 1.74 -3.30 -12.91
CA PRO A 53 1.13 -3.87 -11.70
C PRO A 53 1.22 -5.40 -11.61
N PHE A 54 1.33 -6.10 -12.72
CA PHE A 54 1.53 -7.56 -12.75
C PHE A 54 2.90 -8.01 -12.22
N GLN A 55 3.90 -7.14 -12.24
CA GLN A 55 5.27 -7.45 -11.79
C GLN A 55 5.57 -6.89 -10.40
N HIS A 56 5.03 -5.73 -10.07
CA HIS A 56 5.40 -4.96 -8.87
C HIS A 56 4.24 -4.74 -7.89
N GLY A 57 3.02 -5.18 -8.24
CA GLY A 57 1.83 -4.90 -7.44
C GLY A 57 1.28 -3.49 -7.67
N GLU A 58 0.49 -2.99 -6.71
CA GLU A 58 -0.08 -1.65 -6.79
C GLU A 58 0.96 -0.56 -6.68
N VAL A 59 0.70 0.58 -7.32
CA VAL A 59 1.44 1.83 -7.09
C VAL A 59 0.76 2.58 -5.95
N PHE A 60 1.47 2.74 -4.84
CA PHE A 60 0.98 3.48 -3.69
C PHE A 60 1.31 4.98 -3.85
N VAL A 61 0.30 5.85 -3.74
CA VAL A 61 0.47 7.30 -3.88
C VAL A 61 0.39 7.97 -2.51
N THR A 62 1.36 8.83 -2.21
CA THR A 62 1.42 9.61 -0.98
C THR A 62 0.64 10.92 -1.09
N ASP A 63 0.42 11.64 0.03
CA ASP A 63 -0.30 12.92 0.02
C ASP A 63 0.42 13.99 -0.80
N ASP A 64 1.76 13.99 -0.83
CA ASP A 64 2.59 14.89 -1.63
C ASP A 64 2.74 14.48 -3.11
N GLY A 65 2.07 13.41 -3.54
CA GLY A 65 1.97 12.99 -4.94
C GLY A 65 3.09 12.05 -5.40
N ALA A 66 3.91 11.52 -4.51
CA ALA A 66 4.91 10.54 -4.90
C ALA A 66 4.26 9.19 -5.24
N GLU A 67 4.63 8.64 -6.40
CA GLU A 67 4.30 7.27 -6.80
C GLU A 67 5.36 6.32 -6.25
N THR A 68 4.96 5.41 -5.36
CA THR A 68 5.88 4.60 -4.57
C THR A 68 5.52 3.10 -4.65
N ASP A 69 6.42 2.26 -4.17
CA ASP A 69 6.18 0.84 -3.98
C ASP A 69 5.07 0.59 -2.93
N LEU A 70 4.39 -0.55 -3.06
CA LEU A 70 3.29 -0.98 -2.18
C LEU A 70 3.71 -1.09 -0.69
N ASP A 71 4.99 -1.27 -0.40
CA ASP A 71 5.50 -1.36 0.97
C ASP A 71 5.23 -0.08 1.79
N LEU A 72 5.18 1.11 1.15
CA LEU A 72 4.81 2.34 1.86
C LEU A 72 3.38 2.25 2.41
N GLY A 73 2.48 1.60 1.70
CA GLY A 73 1.13 1.32 2.20
C GLY A 73 1.16 0.46 3.46
N HIS A 74 1.98 -0.58 3.50
CA HIS A 74 2.19 -1.37 4.71
C HIS A 74 2.72 -0.51 5.86
N TYR A 75 3.75 0.32 5.61
CA TYR A 75 4.31 1.17 6.67
C TYR A 75 3.26 2.12 7.23
N GLU A 76 2.52 2.85 6.40
CA GLU A 76 1.47 3.76 6.84
C GLU A 76 0.40 3.03 7.67
N ARG A 77 -0.01 1.82 7.25
CA ARG A 77 -0.98 0.98 8.00
C ARG A 77 -0.45 0.53 9.36
N PHE A 78 0.84 0.19 9.44
CA PHE A 78 1.46 -0.30 10.65
C PHE A 78 1.76 0.81 11.67
N ILE A 79 2.37 1.92 11.24
CA ILE A 79 2.76 2.99 12.16
C ILE A 79 1.68 4.07 12.34
N ASP A 80 0.57 4.01 11.58
CA ASP A 80 -0.50 5.03 11.55
C ASP A 80 0.05 6.45 11.42
N GLU A 81 0.91 6.65 10.43
CA GLU A 81 1.48 7.94 10.03
C GLU A 81 1.36 8.12 8.52
N THR A 82 1.23 9.36 8.08
CA THR A 82 1.31 9.70 6.67
C THR A 82 2.77 9.84 6.26
N LEU A 83 3.19 9.05 5.29
CA LEU A 83 4.52 9.11 4.69
C LEU A 83 4.50 9.96 3.41
N GLY A 84 5.68 10.38 2.97
CA GLY A 84 5.82 11.22 1.78
C GLY A 84 6.97 10.76 0.88
N GLU A 85 7.28 11.58 -0.13
CA GLU A 85 8.33 11.31 -1.10
C GLU A 85 9.68 10.95 -0.46
N GLN A 86 10.02 11.61 0.65
CA GLN A 86 11.26 11.36 1.39
C GLN A 86 11.38 9.93 1.95
N ASN A 87 10.26 9.21 2.04
CA ASN A 87 10.21 7.85 2.58
C ASN A 87 10.42 6.77 1.50
N SER A 88 10.54 7.16 0.22
CA SER A 88 10.82 6.27 -0.91
C SER A 88 12.04 6.74 -1.68
N ILE A 89 13.12 5.96 -1.61
CA ILE A 89 14.40 6.25 -2.25
C ILE A 89 14.70 5.14 -3.24
N THR A 90 14.76 5.48 -4.54
CA THR A 90 15.16 4.54 -5.59
C THR A 90 16.58 4.84 -6.08
N THR A 91 17.25 3.83 -6.63
CA THR A 91 18.52 4.04 -7.32
C THR A 91 18.38 5.09 -8.41
N GLY A 92 17.28 5.06 -9.18
CA GLY A 92 17.02 6.05 -10.23
C GLY A 92 16.99 7.49 -9.72
N LYS A 93 16.28 7.76 -8.60
CA LYS A 93 16.24 9.08 -7.97
C LYS A 93 17.64 9.57 -7.55
N ILE A 94 18.42 8.70 -6.93
CA ILE A 94 19.78 9.05 -6.45
C ILE A 94 20.69 9.36 -7.62
N TYR A 95 20.76 8.47 -8.62
CA TYR A 95 21.63 8.65 -9.77
C TYR A 95 21.24 9.87 -10.60
N SER A 96 19.96 10.07 -10.87
CA SER A 96 19.48 11.28 -11.57
C SER A 96 19.89 12.55 -10.84
N HIS A 97 19.72 12.60 -9.51
CA HIS A 97 20.09 13.76 -8.72
C HIS A 97 21.61 14.05 -8.77
N VAL A 98 22.44 13.03 -8.62
CA VAL A 98 23.91 13.19 -8.66
C VAL A 98 24.38 13.58 -10.06
N ILE A 99 23.82 12.98 -11.13
CA ILE A 99 24.14 13.32 -12.52
C ILE A 99 23.70 14.75 -12.83
N ASP A 100 22.51 15.18 -12.42
CA ASP A 100 22.05 16.57 -12.59
C ASP A 100 22.98 17.58 -11.90
N ARG A 101 23.45 17.28 -10.70
CA ARG A 101 24.42 18.10 -9.98
C ARG A 101 25.76 18.17 -10.71
N GLU A 102 26.23 17.05 -11.27
CA GLU A 102 27.45 17.01 -12.09
C GLU A 102 27.28 17.91 -13.31
N ARG A 103 26.18 17.77 -14.06
CA ARG A 103 25.91 18.60 -15.27
C ARG A 103 25.80 20.08 -14.97
N ARG A 104 25.38 20.45 -13.75
CA ARG A 104 25.35 21.85 -13.27
C ARG A 104 26.69 22.34 -12.70
N GLY A 105 27.74 21.51 -12.73
CA GLY A 105 29.08 21.88 -12.24
C GLY A 105 29.23 21.91 -10.72
N ALA A 106 28.33 21.29 -9.97
CA ALA A 106 28.34 21.32 -8.51
C ALA A 106 29.58 20.64 -7.89
N TYR A 107 30.28 19.82 -8.65
CA TYR A 107 31.48 19.10 -8.18
C TYR A 107 32.80 19.76 -8.66
N LEU A 108 32.74 20.97 -9.21
CA LEU A 108 33.90 21.81 -9.56
C LEU A 108 34.96 21.08 -10.41
N GLY A 109 34.56 20.23 -11.34
CA GLY A 109 35.43 19.44 -12.22
C GLY A 109 36.03 18.18 -11.59
N GLY A 110 35.63 17.83 -10.35
CA GLY A 110 36.04 16.57 -9.72
C GLY A 110 35.45 15.35 -10.41
N THR A 111 36.18 14.22 -10.38
CA THR A 111 35.65 12.95 -10.87
C THR A 111 34.54 12.43 -9.95
N VAL A 112 33.31 12.29 -10.48
CA VAL A 112 32.14 11.80 -9.73
C VAL A 112 32.11 10.27 -9.78
N GLN A 113 32.01 9.63 -8.62
CA GLN A 113 32.05 8.16 -8.44
C GLN A 113 30.93 7.70 -7.52
N VAL A 114 30.65 6.38 -7.51
CA VAL A 114 29.67 5.81 -6.58
C VAL A 114 30.06 6.11 -5.13
N ILE A 115 31.32 5.92 -4.78
CA ILE A 115 31.89 6.34 -3.50
C ILE A 115 32.83 7.53 -3.80
N PRO A 116 32.64 8.71 -3.20
CA PRO A 116 31.66 8.99 -2.12
C PRO A 116 30.35 9.64 -2.60
N HIS A 117 30.14 9.96 -3.88
CA HIS A 117 29.10 10.89 -4.30
C HIS A 117 27.69 10.30 -4.19
N ILE A 118 27.48 9.08 -4.68
CA ILE A 118 26.20 8.36 -4.54
C ILE A 118 25.96 8.00 -3.07
N THR A 119 26.98 7.45 -2.38
CA THR A 119 26.82 7.06 -0.97
C THR A 119 26.55 8.26 -0.06
N ASN A 120 27.15 9.43 -0.33
CA ASN A 120 26.90 10.65 0.42
C ASN A 120 25.46 11.16 0.21
N ASP A 121 24.96 11.15 -1.03
CA ASP A 121 23.58 11.57 -1.32
C ASP A 121 22.57 10.69 -0.55
N ILE A 122 22.78 9.38 -0.55
CA ILE A 122 21.96 8.42 0.24
C ILE A 122 22.01 8.79 1.73
N GLN A 123 23.20 8.95 2.30
CA GLN A 123 23.38 9.26 3.72
C GLN A 123 22.78 10.61 4.11
N GLU A 124 22.88 11.63 3.25
CA GLU A 124 22.31 12.95 3.50
C GLU A 124 20.78 12.89 3.56
N ARG A 125 20.13 12.10 2.69
CA ARG A 125 18.69 11.85 2.73
C ARG A 125 18.27 11.16 4.01
N LEU A 126 19.01 10.13 4.45
CA LEU A 126 18.74 9.43 5.70
C LEU A 126 18.86 10.35 6.92
N VAL A 127 19.92 11.16 6.98
CA VAL A 127 20.10 12.12 8.10
C VAL A 127 18.95 13.12 8.14
N ARG A 128 18.57 13.69 6.99
CA ARG A 128 17.46 14.65 6.89
C ARG A 128 16.14 14.03 7.33
N ALA A 129 15.83 12.81 6.90
CA ALA A 129 14.61 12.12 7.29
C ALA A 129 14.58 11.77 8.79
N GLY A 130 15.75 11.60 9.41
CA GLY A 130 15.88 11.34 10.84
C GLY A 130 15.73 12.57 11.75
N GLU A 131 15.81 13.82 11.24
CA GLU A 131 15.93 15.04 12.07
C GLU A 131 14.84 15.20 13.14
N ARG A 132 13.62 14.72 12.86
CA ARG A 132 12.47 14.85 13.78
C ARG A 132 12.05 13.54 14.43
N GLN A 133 12.84 12.46 14.22
CA GLN A 133 12.55 11.13 14.70
C GLN A 133 13.46 10.74 15.87
N ASP A 134 12.95 9.90 16.76
CA ASP A 134 13.77 9.23 17.75
C ASP A 134 14.44 8.00 17.10
N VAL A 135 13.70 7.27 16.25
CA VAL A 135 14.21 6.14 15.48
C VAL A 135 13.76 6.24 14.03
N LEU A 136 14.71 6.12 13.11
CA LEU A 136 14.47 5.95 11.67
C LEU A 136 14.74 4.49 11.28
N ILE A 137 13.71 3.81 10.78
CA ILE A 137 13.82 2.46 10.23
C ILE A 137 14.06 2.60 8.74
N VAL A 138 15.03 1.87 8.22
CA VAL A 138 15.40 1.89 6.80
C VAL A 138 15.39 0.47 6.27
N GLU A 139 14.45 0.16 5.40
CA GLU A 139 14.40 -1.11 4.71
C GLU A 139 15.17 -1.05 3.40
N ILE A 140 16.09 -1.99 3.22
CA ILE A 140 16.85 -2.15 1.98
C ILE A 140 16.15 -3.20 1.10
N GLY A 141 15.65 -2.77 -0.05
CA GLY A 141 15.08 -3.64 -1.07
C GLY A 141 16.10 -4.60 -1.68
N GLY A 142 15.61 -5.61 -2.37
CA GLY A 142 16.45 -6.64 -2.97
C GLY A 142 17.04 -7.63 -1.96
N THR A 143 18.04 -8.37 -2.41
CA THR A 143 18.71 -9.43 -1.65
C THR A 143 20.18 -9.07 -1.46
N VAL A 144 20.71 -9.29 -0.28
CA VAL A 144 22.16 -9.09 -0.03
C VAL A 144 22.96 -10.04 -0.93
N GLY A 145 23.86 -9.46 -1.71
CA GLY A 145 24.61 -10.15 -2.76
C GLY A 145 24.25 -9.67 -4.17
N ASP A 146 23.08 -9.09 -4.36
CA ASP A 146 22.68 -8.49 -5.65
C ASP A 146 23.52 -7.25 -5.96
N ILE A 147 23.90 -7.09 -7.24
CA ILE A 147 24.74 -5.97 -7.70
C ILE A 147 24.03 -4.64 -7.49
N GLU A 148 22.73 -4.59 -7.77
CA GLU A 148 21.89 -3.39 -7.71
C GLU A 148 21.83 -2.78 -6.30
N GLY A 149 21.90 -3.63 -5.25
CA GLY A 149 21.84 -3.22 -3.85
C GLY A 149 23.15 -2.67 -3.28
N GLN A 150 24.29 -2.86 -3.96
CA GLN A 150 25.61 -2.54 -3.41
C GLN A 150 25.76 -1.08 -2.97
N PRO A 151 25.32 -0.06 -3.73
CA PRO A 151 25.45 1.34 -3.29
C PRO A 151 24.70 1.64 -1.99
N PHE A 152 23.52 1.05 -1.79
CA PHE A 152 22.77 1.19 -0.55
C PHE A 152 23.45 0.50 0.63
N LEU A 153 23.91 -0.73 0.44
CA LEU A 153 24.63 -1.48 1.48
C LEU A 153 25.91 -0.75 1.89
N GLU A 154 26.66 -0.21 0.92
CA GLU A 154 27.86 0.59 1.21
C GLU A 154 27.50 1.88 1.96
N ALA A 155 26.44 2.57 1.56
CA ALA A 155 26.02 3.80 2.24
C ALA A 155 25.61 3.54 3.70
N ILE A 156 24.85 2.48 3.99
CA ILE A 156 24.45 2.16 5.37
C ILE A 156 25.63 1.66 6.20
N ARG A 157 26.59 0.97 5.60
CA ARG A 157 27.86 0.61 6.27
C ARG A 157 28.61 1.87 6.73
N GLN A 158 28.71 2.86 5.85
CA GLN A 158 29.37 4.15 6.17
C GLN A 158 28.58 4.96 7.21
N MET A 159 27.25 4.82 7.30
CA MET A 159 26.42 5.52 8.28
C MET A 159 26.89 5.27 9.72
N ALA A 160 27.34 4.07 10.06
CA ALA A 160 27.85 3.76 11.39
C ALA A 160 29.07 4.63 11.78
N ASN A 161 29.89 5.02 10.82
CA ASN A 161 31.02 5.94 11.06
C ASN A 161 30.57 7.40 11.13
N ARG A 162 29.52 7.76 10.39
CA ARG A 162 29.00 9.14 10.31
C ARG A 162 28.24 9.54 11.55
N VAL A 163 27.38 8.65 12.07
CA VAL A 163 26.46 8.95 13.19
C VAL A 163 26.88 8.33 14.52
N GLY A 164 27.93 7.48 14.54
CA GLY A 164 28.36 6.66 15.68
C GLY A 164 27.71 5.28 15.66
N ARG A 165 28.52 4.26 15.97
CA ARG A 165 28.08 2.85 15.92
C ARG A 165 26.96 2.56 16.93
N GLU A 166 26.95 3.24 18.06
CA GLU A 166 25.92 3.17 19.11
C GLU A 166 24.55 3.72 18.69
N ASN A 167 24.49 4.36 17.53
CA ASN A 167 23.27 4.91 16.95
C ASN A 167 22.72 4.08 15.79
N VAL A 168 23.30 2.90 15.53
CA VAL A 168 22.95 2.05 14.38
C VAL A 168 22.74 0.61 14.82
N VAL A 169 21.65 0.01 14.34
CA VAL A 169 21.37 -1.42 14.47
C VAL A 169 21.12 -2.00 13.09
N TYR A 170 21.77 -3.13 12.80
CA TYR A 170 21.54 -3.91 11.59
C TYR A 170 20.70 -5.15 11.94
N CYS A 171 19.50 -5.19 11.40
CA CYS A 171 18.57 -6.31 11.49
C CYS A 171 18.55 -7.04 10.13
N HIS A 172 18.90 -8.32 10.12
CA HIS A 172 18.96 -9.10 8.88
C HIS A 172 17.87 -10.16 8.83
N VAL A 173 16.97 -10.01 7.85
CA VAL A 173 15.88 -10.97 7.61
C VAL A 173 16.38 -12.07 6.68
N THR A 174 16.21 -13.31 7.08
CA THR A 174 16.76 -14.48 6.37
C THR A 174 15.80 -15.68 6.39
N LEU A 175 16.13 -16.74 5.69
CA LEU A 175 15.31 -17.93 5.56
C LEU A 175 15.98 -19.14 6.22
N VAL A 176 15.22 -19.87 7.02
CA VAL A 176 15.55 -21.20 7.52
C VAL A 176 14.55 -22.19 6.90
N PRO A 177 14.84 -22.73 5.70
CA PRO A 177 13.89 -23.56 4.97
C PRO A 177 13.76 -24.94 5.62
N TRP A 178 12.53 -25.45 5.58
CA TRP A 178 12.22 -26.86 5.84
C TRP A 178 12.45 -27.67 4.56
N LEU A 179 13.22 -28.73 4.64
CA LEU A 179 13.44 -29.65 3.52
C LEU A 179 12.62 -30.92 3.73
N GLU A 180 11.57 -31.12 2.95
CA GLU A 180 10.67 -32.26 3.05
C GLU A 180 11.40 -33.61 2.92
N ALA A 181 12.37 -33.70 2.01
CA ALA A 181 13.12 -34.95 1.80
C ALA A 181 14.00 -35.33 3.01
N ALA A 182 14.49 -34.34 3.76
CA ALA A 182 15.34 -34.55 4.93
C ALA A 182 14.57 -34.46 6.27
N GLN A 183 13.31 -34.02 6.23
CA GLN A 183 12.46 -33.77 7.41
C GLN A 183 13.15 -32.91 8.47
N GLU A 184 13.85 -31.86 8.03
CA GLU A 184 14.60 -30.97 8.93
C GLU A 184 14.70 -29.54 8.42
N LEU A 185 14.88 -28.59 9.33
CA LEU A 185 15.21 -27.20 9.03
C LEU A 185 16.70 -27.06 8.70
N LYS A 186 17.04 -26.24 7.70
CA LYS A 186 18.43 -26.00 7.27
C LYS A 186 18.89 -24.58 7.57
N THR A 187 19.93 -24.47 8.38
CA THR A 187 20.54 -23.19 8.79
C THR A 187 21.57 -22.64 7.79
N LYS A 188 22.03 -23.45 6.82
CA LYS A 188 23.07 -23.04 5.85
C LYS A 188 22.69 -21.81 5.02
N PRO A 189 21.47 -21.65 4.49
CA PRO A 189 21.10 -20.43 3.75
C PRO A 189 21.27 -19.17 4.58
N THR A 190 20.82 -19.17 5.83
CA THR A 190 21.04 -18.08 6.80
C THR A 190 22.53 -17.78 7.01
N GLN A 191 23.35 -18.80 7.23
CA GLN A 191 24.80 -18.63 7.43
C GLN A 191 25.46 -17.98 6.20
N HIS A 192 25.12 -18.44 4.98
CA HIS A 192 25.67 -17.87 3.74
C HIS A 192 25.21 -16.42 3.53
N SER A 193 23.95 -16.12 3.78
CA SER A 193 23.44 -14.75 3.65
C SER A 193 24.16 -13.78 4.61
N VAL A 194 24.40 -14.20 5.85
CA VAL A 194 25.17 -13.40 6.82
C VAL A 194 26.65 -13.27 6.40
N GLN A 195 27.23 -14.30 5.76
CA GLN A 195 28.59 -14.21 5.24
C GLN A 195 28.70 -13.17 4.12
N GLU A 196 27.72 -13.11 3.21
CA GLU A 196 27.69 -12.06 2.17
C GLU A 196 27.58 -10.67 2.78
N LEU A 197 26.71 -10.48 3.79
CA LEU A 197 26.60 -9.19 4.49
C LEU A 197 27.93 -8.79 5.16
N ARG A 198 28.62 -9.75 5.75
CA ARG A 198 29.95 -9.53 6.36
C ARG A 198 31.03 -9.17 5.34
N ARG A 199 30.99 -9.72 4.13
CA ARG A 199 31.94 -9.36 3.06
C ARG A 199 31.86 -7.88 2.70
N ILE A 200 30.68 -7.28 2.84
CA ILE A 200 30.46 -5.85 2.65
C ILE A 200 30.93 -5.03 3.88
N GLY A 201 31.22 -5.70 5.00
CA GLY A 201 31.66 -5.06 6.25
C GLY A 201 30.52 -4.70 7.21
N ILE A 202 29.34 -5.30 7.03
CA ILE A 202 28.19 -5.15 7.94
C ILE A 202 28.07 -6.40 8.81
N LEU A 203 28.08 -6.20 10.12
CA LEU A 203 27.81 -7.26 11.11
C LEU A 203 26.37 -7.08 11.61
N PRO A 204 25.47 -8.06 11.41
CA PRO A 204 24.12 -7.94 11.94
C PRO A 204 24.13 -8.00 13.47
N ASN A 205 23.28 -7.17 14.08
CA ASN A 205 23.02 -7.21 15.53
C ASN A 205 21.92 -8.23 15.85
N ILE A 206 20.94 -8.37 14.93
CA ILE A 206 19.75 -9.18 15.10
C ILE A 206 19.48 -9.94 13.82
N LEU A 207 19.08 -11.21 13.94
CA LEU A 207 18.62 -12.05 12.85
C LEU A 207 17.13 -12.32 13.00
N VAL A 208 16.36 -12.03 11.95
CA VAL A 208 14.94 -12.40 11.85
C VAL A 208 14.87 -13.58 10.88
N CYS A 209 14.65 -14.76 11.42
CA CYS A 209 14.68 -16.02 10.69
C CYS A 209 13.29 -16.47 10.31
N ARG A 210 12.93 -16.29 9.03
CA ARG A 210 11.66 -16.81 8.52
C ARG A 210 11.74 -18.33 8.35
N THR A 211 10.72 -19.01 8.84
CA THR A 211 10.62 -20.47 8.79
C THR A 211 9.16 -20.93 8.77
N SER A 212 8.90 -22.09 8.19
CA SER A 212 7.56 -22.73 8.19
C SER A 212 7.33 -23.64 9.40
N ARG A 213 8.38 -23.96 10.18
CA ARG A 213 8.33 -24.84 11.36
C ARG A 213 9.01 -24.17 12.55
N PRO A 214 8.63 -24.51 13.79
CA PRO A 214 9.31 -24.00 14.99
C PRO A 214 10.80 -24.34 15.00
N MET A 215 11.62 -23.38 15.41
CA MET A 215 13.03 -23.59 15.69
C MET A 215 13.23 -23.90 17.18
N ASP A 216 13.94 -24.98 17.48
CA ASP A 216 14.36 -25.28 18.84
C ASP A 216 15.55 -24.39 19.29
N GLN A 217 15.87 -24.44 20.58
CA GLN A 217 16.95 -23.64 21.16
C GLN A 217 18.32 -24.06 20.63
N GLU A 218 18.52 -25.33 20.30
CA GLU A 218 19.80 -25.84 19.76
C GLU A 218 20.06 -25.23 18.39
N MET A 219 19.03 -25.15 17.54
CA MET A 219 19.11 -24.50 16.23
C MET A 219 19.38 -23.00 16.35
N LYS A 220 18.70 -22.30 17.26
CA LYS A 220 18.99 -20.89 17.54
C LYS A 220 20.44 -20.68 17.99
N ASN A 221 20.95 -21.51 18.89
CA ASN A 221 22.32 -21.47 19.34
C ASN A 221 23.33 -21.73 18.21
N LYS A 222 23.02 -22.68 17.32
CA LYS A 222 23.83 -22.95 16.12
C LYS A 222 23.86 -21.74 15.18
N ILE A 223 22.73 -21.13 14.88
CA ILE A 223 22.68 -19.90 14.06
C ILE A 223 23.47 -18.78 14.73
N ALA A 224 23.26 -18.56 16.03
CA ALA A 224 23.97 -17.57 16.83
C ALA A 224 25.49 -17.70 16.73
N LEU A 225 26.00 -18.94 16.92
CA LEU A 225 27.43 -19.24 16.84
C LEU A 225 28.02 -18.91 15.46
N PHE A 226 27.40 -19.42 14.38
CA PHE A 226 27.90 -19.21 13.01
C PHE A 226 27.75 -17.79 12.51
N CYS A 227 26.74 -17.10 12.98
CA CYS A 227 26.41 -15.72 12.58
C CYS A 227 26.99 -14.67 13.52
N THR A 228 27.57 -15.04 14.64
CA THR A 228 28.21 -14.15 15.63
C THR A 228 27.22 -13.12 16.18
N VAL A 229 26.04 -13.59 16.56
CA VAL A 229 25.00 -12.81 17.25
C VAL A 229 24.66 -13.51 18.58
N PRO A 230 24.16 -12.80 19.59
CA PRO A 230 23.62 -13.46 20.78
C PRO A 230 22.44 -14.38 20.42
N SER A 231 22.27 -15.48 21.16
CA SER A 231 21.19 -16.44 20.88
C SER A 231 19.78 -15.80 21.02
N GLU A 232 19.63 -14.89 21.96
CA GLU A 232 18.40 -14.09 22.16
C GLU A 232 18.13 -13.09 21.04
N ALA A 233 19.11 -12.81 20.18
CA ALA A 233 18.95 -11.96 18.99
C ALA A 233 18.60 -12.78 17.72
N VAL A 234 18.42 -14.10 17.84
CA VAL A 234 17.90 -14.97 16.79
C VAL A 234 16.39 -15.09 16.95
N ILE A 235 15.65 -14.27 16.21
CA ILE A 235 14.20 -14.15 16.28
C ILE A 235 13.57 -15.03 15.20
N GLU A 236 12.63 -15.89 15.58
CA GLU A 236 11.87 -16.72 14.66
C GLU A 236 10.63 -15.96 14.15
N VAL A 237 10.38 -16.02 12.84
CA VAL A 237 9.12 -15.54 12.25
C VAL A 237 8.50 -16.64 11.41
N ARG A 238 7.28 -17.01 11.75
CA ARG A 238 6.45 -17.97 10.99
C ARG A 238 5.38 -17.24 10.22
N ASP A 239 4.75 -17.97 9.29
CA ASP A 239 3.56 -17.47 8.63
C ASP A 239 2.43 -17.30 9.66
N GLU A 240 1.86 -16.11 9.70
CA GLU A 240 0.77 -15.75 10.60
C GLU A 240 -0.56 -15.69 9.81
N PRO A 241 -1.69 -15.97 10.44
CA PRO A 241 -3.00 -15.90 9.76
C PRO A 241 -3.33 -14.51 9.21
N THR A 242 -2.77 -13.47 9.79
CA THR A 242 -2.83 -12.09 9.31
C THR A 242 -1.51 -11.39 9.59
N ILE A 243 -1.11 -10.48 8.70
CA ILE A 243 0.10 -9.66 8.89
C ILE A 243 0.04 -8.84 10.18
N TYR A 244 -1.15 -8.49 10.65
CA TYR A 244 -1.37 -7.73 11.89
C TYR A 244 -1.06 -8.51 13.16
N ASN A 245 -0.85 -9.84 13.07
CA ASN A 245 -0.39 -10.65 14.21
C ASN A 245 1.16 -10.66 14.35
N VAL A 246 1.89 -10.27 13.31
CA VAL A 246 3.36 -10.28 13.30
C VAL A 246 3.99 -9.43 14.41
N PRO A 247 3.50 -8.21 14.72
CA PRO A 247 4.04 -7.43 15.85
C PRO A 247 4.01 -8.19 17.17
N PHE A 248 2.95 -8.93 17.47
CA PHE A 248 2.86 -9.75 18.70
C PHE A 248 3.87 -10.90 18.70
N SER A 249 4.04 -11.57 17.55
CA SER A 249 4.99 -12.67 17.41
C SER A 249 6.42 -12.20 17.64
N LEU A 250 6.78 -11.03 17.10
CA LEU A 250 8.09 -10.41 17.26
C LEU A 250 8.31 -9.90 18.69
N HIS A 251 7.31 -9.25 19.28
CA HIS A 251 7.37 -8.73 20.66
C HIS A 251 7.57 -9.84 21.68
N ARG A 252 6.81 -10.94 21.59
CA ARG A 252 6.95 -12.11 22.49
C ARG A 252 8.35 -12.71 22.49
N GLN A 253 9.11 -12.54 21.42
CA GLN A 253 10.50 -12.99 21.32
C GLN A 253 11.49 -11.88 21.68
N GLY A 254 11.02 -10.70 22.06
CA GLY A 254 11.83 -9.60 22.55
C GLY A 254 12.56 -8.80 21.49
N LEU A 255 12.11 -8.82 20.20
CA LEU A 255 12.79 -8.11 19.10
C LEU A 255 12.94 -6.61 19.40
N ASP A 256 11.86 -5.96 19.82
CA ASP A 256 11.83 -4.55 20.17
C ASP A 256 12.77 -4.22 21.36
N THR A 257 12.81 -5.10 22.35
CA THR A 257 13.72 -4.97 23.51
C THR A 257 15.19 -5.11 23.07
N GLN A 258 15.50 -6.04 22.16
CA GLN A 258 16.85 -6.19 21.60
C GLN A 258 17.29 -4.95 20.81
N ILE A 259 16.38 -4.38 20.00
CA ILE A 259 16.64 -3.14 19.25
C ILE A 259 16.93 -1.98 20.23
N LEU A 260 16.09 -1.79 21.25
CA LEU A 260 16.26 -0.72 22.23
C LEU A 260 17.59 -0.85 22.98
N ARG A 261 17.95 -2.07 23.43
CA ARG A 261 19.24 -2.34 24.08
C ARG A 261 20.43 -2.01 23.18
N ALA A 262 20.37 -2.46 21.93
CA ALA A 262 21.45 -2.22 20.97
C ALA A 262 21.63 -0.73 20.63
N LEU A 263 20.55 0.07 20.69
CA LEU A 263 20.57 1.51 20.48
C LEU A 263 20.84 2.32 21.77
N GLY A 264 20.98 1.65 22.92
CA GLY A 264 21.13 2.35 24.21
C GLY A 264 19.90 3.18 24.61
N LEU A 265 18.72 2.78 24.14
CA LEU A 265 17.45 3.42 24.49
C LEU A 265 16.81 2.77 25.72
N PRO A 266 16.01 3.51 26.50
CA PRO A 266 15.30 2.94 27.66
C PRO A 266 14.40 1.77 27.24
N CYS A 267 14.53 0.64 27.92
CA CYS A 267 13.70 -0.55 27.70
C CYS A 267 12.49 -0.61 28.66
N GLY A 268 12.14 0.51 29.31
CA GLY A 268 11.08 0.56 30.31
C GLY A 268 9.68 0.50 29.71
N GLY A 269 8.81 -0.28 30.37
CA GLY A 269 7.39 -0.44 29.98
C GLY A 269 7.17 -1.40 28.81
N GLU A 270 6.02 -2.06 28.83
CA GLU A 270 5.53 -2.87 27.69
C GLU A 270 4.86 -1.95 26.66
N PRO A 271 4.91 -2.27 25.34
CA PRO A 271 4.18 -1.50 24.35
C PRO A 271 2.67 -1.66 24.57
N ASP A 272 1.91 -0.56 24.51
CA ASP A 272 0.44 -0.64 24.55
C ASP A 272 -0.09 -1.12 23.18
N LEU A 273 -0.37 -2.42 23.10
CA LEU A 273 -0.90 -3.08 21.90
C LEU A 273 -2.41 -3.36 22.00
N SER A 274 -3.14 -2.71 22.90
CA SER A 274 -4.56 -2.96 23.16
C SER A 274 -5.45 -2.76 21.94
N ASP A 275 -5.18 -1.74 21.13
CA ASP A 275 -5.89 -1.48 19.86
C ASP A 275 -5.56 -2.55 18.80
N TRP A 276 -4.30 -2.98 18.71
CA TRP A 276 -3.88 -4.06 17.81
C TRP A 276 -4.47 -5.42 18.21
N HIS A 277 -4.55 -5.73 19.50
CA HIS A 277 -5.26 -6.91 19.99
C HIS A 277 -6.71 -6.94 19.50
N ARG A 278 -7.40 -5.80 19.59
CA ARG A 278 -8.77 -5.66 19.11
C ARG A 278 -8.90 -5.87 17.61
N VAL A 279 -7.95 -5.35 16.82
CA VAL A 279 -7.90 -5.57 15.37
C VAL A 279 -7.74 -7.06 15.05
N VAL A 280 -6.74 -7.71 15.65
CA VAL A 280 -6.45 -9.13 15.38
C VAL A 280 -7.59 -10.02 15.86
N ASP A 281 -8.14 -9.77 17.04
CA ASP A 281 -9.26 -10.55 17.57
C ASP A 281 -10.49 -10.49 16.65
N ARG A 282 -10.89 -9.28 16.25
CA ARG A 282 -12.02 -9.11 15.33
C ARG A 282 -11.77 -9.72 13.95
N PHE A 283 -10.53 -9.61 13.43
CA PHE A 283 -10.16 -10.22 12.17
C PHE A 283 -10.28 -11.76 12.21
N MET A 284 -9.81 -12.37 13.31
CA MET A 284 -9.77 -13.82 13.46
C MET A 284 -11.10 -14.43 13.86
N ASN A 285 -11.81 -13.78 14.79
CA ASN A 285 -12.90 -14.38 15.56
C ASN A 285 -14.28 -13.76 15.26
N ALA A 286 -14.40 -12.86 14.26
CA ALA A 286 -15.70 -12.30 13.89
C ALA A 286 -16.70 -13.43 13.58
N PRO A 287 -17.92 -13.42 14.19
CA PRO A 287 -18.88 -14.53 14.09
C PRO A 287 -19.63 -14.55 12.75
N ASP A 288 -19.72 -13.42 12.07
CA ASP A 288 -20.47 -13.23 10.84
C ASP A 288 -19.55 -12.86 9.67
N ALA A 289 -20.03 -12.97 8.43
CA ALA A 289 -19.27 -12.67 7.25
C ALA A 289 -20.14 -12.04 6.15
N VAL A 290 -19.57 -11.09 5.42
CA VAL A 290 -20.15 -10.53 4.18
C VAL A 290 -19.28 -10.89 2.99
N GLU A 291 -19.88 -11.03 1.82
CA GLU A 291 -19.19 -11.35 0.58
C GLU A 291 -19.23 -10.17 -0.39
N ILE A 292 -18.06 -9.65 -0.75
CA ILE A 292 -17.89 -8.52 -1.67
C ILE A 292 -17.27 -9.02 -2.97
N ALA A 293 -17.96 -8.79 -4.10
CA ALA A 293 -17.37 -9.01 -5.42
C ALA A 293 -16.44 -7.84 -5.77
N LEU A 294 -15.15 -8.12 -5.95
CA LEU A 294 -14.16 -7.21 -6.49
C LEU A 294 -14.07 -7.47 -7.99
N VAL A 295 -14.73 -6.63 -8.80
CA VAL A 295 -14.78 -6.77 -10.26
C VAL A 295 -13.72 -5.90 -10.89
N GLY A 296 -12.61 -6.48 -11.29
CA GLY A 296 -11.41 -5.75 -11.73
C GLY A 296 -10.65 -6.40 -12.87
N LYS A 297 -9.63 -5.69 -13.36
CA LYS A 297 -8.77 -6.10 -14.48
C LYS A 297 -7.55 -6.93 -14.07
N TYR A 298 -7.17 -6.87 -12.79
CA TYR A 298 -5.90 -7.42 -12.29
C TYR A 298 -6.13 -8.37 -11.11
N VAL A 299 -7.33 -8.92 -10.96
CA VAL A 299 -7.74 -9.72 -9.80
C VAL A 299 -6.99 -11.05 -9.66
N GLN A 300 -6.31 -11.51 -10.71
CA GLN A 300 -5.45 -12.68 -10.67
C GLN A 300 -4.16 -12.45 -9.87
N HIS A 301 -3.77 -11.20 -9.65
CA HIS A 301 -2.59 -10.81 -8.89
C HIS A 301 -3.01 -10.14 -7.57
N LYS A 302 -2.78 -10.84 -6.47
CA LYS A 302 -3.21 -10.39 -5.13
C LYS A 302 -2.71 -8.99 -4.77
N ASP A 303 -1.49 -8.65 -5.17
CA ASP A 303 -0.84 -7.40 -4.82
C ASP A 303 -1.29 -6.20 -5.68
N ALA A 304 -2.01 -6.44 -6.79
CA ALA A 304 -2.47 -5.36 -7.67
C ALA A 304 -3.60 -4.49 -7.06
N TYR A 305 -4.36 -5.05 -6.12
CA TYR A 305 -5.43 -4.37 -5.39
C TYR A 305 -5.26 -4.49 -3.87
N LEU A 306 -4.00 -4.54 -3.41
CA LEU A 306 -3.68 -4.79 -2.01
C LEU A 306 -4.36 -3.78 -1.08
N SER A 307 -4.25 -2.48 -1.35
CA SER A 307 -4.86 -1.44 -0.50
C SER A 307 -6.39 -1.49 -0.52
N VAL A 308 -7.02 -1.88 -1.64
CA VAL A 308 -8.48 -2.08 -1.72
C VAL A 308 -8.91 -3.21 -0.81
N VAL A 309 -8.23 -4.36 -0.90
CA VAL A 309 -8.52 -5.54 -0.08
C VAL A 309 -8.29 -5.25 1.40
N GLU A 310 -7.18 -4.61 1.75
CA GLU A 310 -6.90 -4.18 3.12
C GLU A 310 -7.97 -3.21 3.65
N ALA A 311 -8.41 -2.23 2.85
CA ALA A 311 -9.44 -1.29 3.25
C ALA A 311 -10.80 -1.99 3.51
N LEU A 312 -11.14 -3.01 2.72
CA LEU A 312 -12.31 -3.85 2.97
C LEU A 312 -12.17 -4.64 4.30
N TYR A 313 -10.99 -5.20 4.58
CA TYR A 313 -10.71 -5.88 5.84
C TYR A 313 -10.76 -4.93 7.03
N HIS A 314 -10.20 -3.73 6.92
CA HIS A 314 -10.29 -2.71 7.99
C HIS A 314 -11.74 -2.35 8.31
N ALA A 315 -12.58 -2.20 7.28
CA ALA A 315 -14.01 -1.96 7.45
C ALA A 315 -14.73 -3.15 8.09
N GLY A 316 -14.36 -4.38 7.72
CA GLY A 316 -14.84 -5.60 8.36
C GLY A 316 -14.50 -5.65 9.85
N VAL A 317 -13.25 -5.37 10.19
CA VAL A 317 -12.78 -5.25 11.59
C VAL A 317 -13.57 -4.20 12.36
N HIS A 318 -13.83 -3.05 11.75
CA HIS A 318 -14.63 -1.98 12.37
C HIS A 318 -16.02 -2.47 12.76
N HIS A 319 -16.70 -3.19 11.88
CA HIS A 319 -18.04 -3.73 12.13
C HIS A 319 -18.06 -5.07 12.87
N GLY A 320 -16.92 -5.72 13.09
CA GLY A 320 -16.84 -7.04 13.72
C GLY A 320 -17.37 -8.18 12.83
N VAL A 321 -17.21 -8.06 11.51
CA VAL A 321 -17.56 -9.09 10.53
C VAL A 321 -16.35 -9.48 9.69
N LYS A 322 -16.30 -10.72 9.21
CA LYS A 322 -15.34 -11.16 8.21
C LYS A 322 -15.76 -10.65 6.83
N VAL A 323 -14.84 -10.09 6.07
CA VAL A 323 -15.08 -9.78 4.66
C VAL A 323 -14.45 -10.87 3.80
N ARG A 324 -15.28 -11.50 2.96
CA ARG A 324 -14.83 -12.43 1.92
C ARG A 324 -14.80 -11.70 0.61
N VAL A 325 -13.63 -11.59 -0.01
CA VAL A 325 -13.47 -10.94 -1.30
C VAL A 325 -13.55 -12.01 -2.38
N ARG A 326 -14.62 -11.93 -3.22
CA ARG A 326 -14.75 -12.72 -4.45
C ARG A 326 -14.11 -11.95 -5.58
N ALA A 327 -12.95 -12.41 -6.05
CA ALA A 327 -12.28 -11.85 -7.21
C ALA A 327 -13.03 -12.23 -8.49
N VAL A 328 -13.41 -11.24 -9.30
CA VAL A 328 -14.13 -11.44 -10.58
C VAL A 328 -13.36 -10.70 -11.67
N GLU A 329 -12.81 -11.43 -12.63
CA GLU A 329 -12.11 -10.85 -13.78
C GLU A 329 -13.12 -10.17 -14.71
N SER A 330 -12.98 -8.86 -14.88
CA SER A 330 -13.95 -8.07 -15.64
C SER A 330 -14.03 -8.46 -17.12
N ALA A 331 -12.94 -8.93 -17.72
CA ALA A 331 -12.93 -9.39 -19.12
C ALA A 331 -13.75 -10.67 -19.32
N GLU A 332 -13.86 -11.53 -18.31
CA GLU A 332 -14.69 -12.74 -18.38
C GLU A 332 -16.18 -12.40 -18.39
N LEU A 333 -16.58 -11.30 -17.71
CA LEU A 333 -17.96 -10.84 -17.69
C LEU A 333 -18.47 -10.29 -19.04
N GLU A 334 -17.60 -10.01 -19.99
CA GLU A 334 -18.01 -9.58 -21.33
C GLU A 334 -18.74 -10.69 -22.12
N SER A 335 -18.49 -11.95 -21.75
CA SER A 335 -19.11 -13.12 -22.40
C SER A 335 -19.92 -14.02 -21.44
N ALA A 336 -19.79 -13.82 -20.13
CA ALA A 336 -20.48 -14.60 -19.11
C ALA A 336 -21.80 -13.95 -18.67
N ASP A 337 -22.66 -14.75 -18.02
CA ASP A 337 -23.85 -14.22 -17.33
C ASP A 337 -23.41 -13.48 -16.06
N VAL A 338 -23.60 -12.16 -16.06
CA VAL A 338 -23.23 -11.29 -14.93
C VAL A 338 -24.04 -11.67 -13.68
N GLY A 339 -25.32 -12.01 -13.81
CA GLY A 339 -26.18 -12.39 -12.69
C GLY A 339 -25.72 -13.68 -12.01
N GLU A 340 -25.27 -14.67 -12.80
CA GLU A 340 -24.66 -15.90 -12.27
C GLU A 340 -23.36 -15.59 -11.52
N SER A 341 -22.48 -14.76 -12.09
CA SER A 341 -21.16 -14.43 -11.55
C SER A 341 -21.25 -13.62 -10.25
N LEU A 342 -22.28 -12.81 -10.10
CA LEU A 342 -22.53 -11.95 -8.93
C LEU A 342 -23.62 -12.48 -8.01
N ARG A 343 -24.11 -13.72 -8.23
CA ARG A 343 -25.14 -14.33 -7.38
C ARG A 343 -24.70 -14.42 -5.93
N GLY A 344 -25.55 -13.89 -5.03
CA GLY A 344 -25.39 -14.04 -3.57
C GLY A 344 -24.35 -13.13 -2.94
N VAL A 345 -23.76 -12.16 -3.69
CA VAL A 345 -22.88 -11.17 -3.08
C VAL A 345 -23.67 -10.11 -2.31
N ASP A 346 -23.06 -9.61 -1.24
CA ASP A 346 -23.64 -8.58 -0.38
C ASP A 346 -23.28 -7.16 -0.84
N GLY A 347 -22.24 -7.03 -1.69
CA GLY A 347 -21.81 -5.78 -2.29
C GLY A 347 -20.90 -6.00 -3.49
N VAL A 348 -20.81 -4.99 -4.36
CA VAL A 348 -19.94 -4.97 -5.54
C VAL A 348 -18.98 -3.78 -5.45
N LEU A 349 -17.69 -4.01 -5.65
CA LEU A 349 -16.66 -2.97 -5.72
C LEU A 349 -15.97 -3.03 -7.08
N ILE A 350 -15.92 -1.87 -7.77
CA ILE A 350 -15.21 -1.68 -9.03
C ILE A 350 -13.97 -0.82 -8.74
N PRO A 351 -12.77 -1.39 -8.78
CA PRO A 351 -11.54 -0.68 -8.43
C PRO A 351 -11.01 0.21 -9.56
N GLY A 352 -9.93 0.92 -9.29
CA GLY A 352 -9.14 1.64 -10.26
C GLY A 352 -8.47 0.73 -11.30
N GLY A 353 -8.02 1.31 -12.41
CA GLY A 353 -7.32 0.61 -13.49
C GLY A 353 -7.11 1.50 -14.71
N PHE A 354 -6.44 0.97 -15.74
CA PHE A 354 -6.14 1.67 -17.00
C PHE A 354 -6.44 0.80 -18.22
N GLY A 355 -6.71 1.46 -19.36
CA GLY A 355 -6.89 0.81 -20.67
C GLY A 355 -8.25 0.13 -20.87
N ALA A 356 -8.54 -0.31 -22.09
CA ALA A 356 -9.88 -0.70 -22.54
C ALA A 356 -10.30 -2.14 -22.18
N ARG A 357 -9.37 -3.03 -21.79
CA ARG A 357 -9.68 -4.44 -21.49
C ARG A 357 -10.69 -4.57 -20.34
N GLY A 358 -11.74 -5.37 -20.52
CA GLY A 358 -12.73 -5.70 -19.48
C GLY A 358 -13.68 -4.57 -19.09
N ILE A 359 -13.74 -3.48 -19.84
CA ILE A 359 -14.58 -2.31 -19.53
C ILE A 359 -16.06 -2.64 -19.65
N GLU A 360 -16.49 -3.34 -20.71
CA GLU A 360 -17.91 -3.67 -20.88
C GLU A 360 -18.39 -4.66 -19.81
N GLY A 361 -17.52 -5.56 -19.33
CA GLY A 361 -17.82 -6.40 -18.18
C GLY A 361 -17.99 -5.62 -16.88
N MET A 362 -17.17 -4.56 -16.66
CA MET A 362 -17.38 -3.65 -15.52
C MET A 362 -18.73 -2.92 -15.62
N ILE A 363 -19.05 -2.38 -16.80
CA ILE A 363 -20.32 -1.70 -17.08
C ILE A 363 -21.50 -2.64 -16.84
N GLY A 364 -21.40 -3.90 -17.29
CA GLY A 364 -22.40 -4.94 -17.04
C GLY A 364 -22.61 -5.21 -15.55
N ALA A 365 -21.52 -5.33 -14.79
CA ALA A 365 -21.57 -5.52 -13.33
C ALA A 365 -22.19 -4.32 -12.59
N ILE A 366 -21.85 -3.11 -13.02
CA ILE A 366 -22.40 -1.86 -12.47
C ILE A 366 -23.91 -1.80 -12.73
N ARG A 367 -24.35 -2.07 -13.98
CA ARG A 367 -25.76 -2.12 -14.34
C ARG A 367 -26.52 -3.13 -13.48
N TYR A 368 -26.02 -4.36 -13.39
CA TYR A 368 -26.64 -5.40 -12.59
C TYR A 368 -26.78 -4.98 -11.12
N ALA A 369 -25.70 -4.46 -10.52
CA ALA A 369 -25.73 -4.01 -9.13
C ALA A 369 -26.73 -2.87 -8.91
N ARG A 370 -26.82 -1.90 -9.84
CA ARG A 370 -27.77 -0.79 -9.78
C ARG A 370 -29.22 -1.27 -9.89
N GLU A 371 -29.53 -2.17 -10.84
CA GLU A 371 -30.89 -2.68 -11.08
C GLU A 371 -31.37 -3.60 -9.96
N GLU A 372 -30.47 -4.42 -9.37
CA GLU A 372 -30.77 -5.35 -8.28
C GLU A 372 -30.64 -4.73 -6.87
N GLY A 373 -30.32 -3.44 -6.77
CA GLY A 373 -30.16 -2.74 -5.50
C GLY A 373 -29.04 -3.33 -4.64
N ILE A 374 -27.95 -3.82 -5.26
CA ILE A 374 -26.77 -4.30 -4.57
C ILE A 374 -25.87 -3.11 -4.21
N PRO A 375 -25.43 -2.94 -2.96
CA PRO A 375 -24.45 -1.92 -2.61
C PRO A 375 -23.29 -1.90 -3.60
N LEU A 376 -23.00 -0.72 -4.20
CA LEU A 376 -22.02 -0.55 -5.27
C LEU A 376 -21.05 0.58 -4.94
N PHE A 377 -19.75 0.26 -4.95
CA PHE A 377 -18.67 1.21 -4.76
C PHE A 377 -17.74 1.25 -5.96
N GLY A 378 -17.58 2.43 -6.60
CA GLY A 378 -16.64 2.65 -7.70
C GLY A 378 -15.48 3.55 -7.28
N ILE A 379 -14.25 3.13 -7.56
CA ILE A 379 -13.02 3.84 -7.23
C ILE A 379 -12.32 4.24 -8.53
N CYS A 380 -12.01 5.52 -8.72
CA CYS A 380 -11.27 6.07 -9.84
C CYS A 380 -11.91 5.62 -11.19
N LEU A 381 -11.31 4.67 -11.91
CA LEU A 381 -11.93 4.07 -13.11
C LEU A 381 -13.32 3.51 -12.82
N GLY A 382 -13.53 2.92 -11.65
CA GLY A 382 -14.83 2.40 -11.23
C GLY A 382 -15.91 3.49 -11.22
N MET A 383 -15.62 4.66 -10.63
CA MET A 383 -16.50 5.82 -10.70
C MET A 383 -16.76 6.26 -12.14
N GLN A 384 -15.72 6.32 -12.97
CA GLN A 384 -15.85 6.71 -14.38
C GLN A 384 -16.78 5.76 -15.14
N MET A 385 -16.68 4.46 -14.90
CA MET A 385 -17.56 3.46 -15.53
C MET A 385 -18.99 3.52 -14.98
N MET A 386 -19.20 3.92 -13.71
CA MET A 386 -20.53 4.21 -13.17
C MET A 386 -21.19 5.37 -13.92
N VAL A 387 -20.43 6.43 -14.24
CA VAL A 387 -20.91 7.57 -15.04
C VAL A 387 -21.25 7.13 -16.49
N VAL A 388 -20.40 6.33 -17.10
CA VAL A 388 -20.62 5.80 -18.46
C VAL A 388 -21.87 4.90 -18.50
N GLU A 389 -22.01 3.97 -17.56
CA GLU A 389 -23.19 3.11 -17.43
C GLU A 389 -24.47 3.92 -17.32
N TYR A 390 -24.47 4.88 -16.39
CA TYR A 390 -25.64 5.72 -16.13
C TYR A 390 -26.01 6.59 -17.34
N ALA A 391 -25.03 7.17 -18.02
CA ALA A 391 -25.23 7.92 -19.25
C ALA A 391 -25.88 7.08 -20.36
N ARG A 392 -25.39 5.84 -20.57
CA ARG A 392 -25.91 4.93 -21.59
C ARG A 392 -27.31 4.42 -21.27
N ASN A 393 -27.50 3.89 -20.08
CA ASN A 393 -28.66 3.05 -19.76
C ASN A 393 -29.79 3.80 -19.06
N VAL A 394 -29.50 4.97 -18.44
CA VAL A 394 -30.52 5.80 -17.78
C VAL A 394 -30.78 7.09 -18.54
N CYS A 395 -29.73 7.81 -18.97
CA CYS A 395 -29.89 9.10 -19.66
C CYS A 395 -30.02 8.96 -21.18
N ALA A 396 -30.08 7.75 -21.74
CA ALA A 396 -30.22 7.45 -23.16
C ALA A 396 -29.17 8.13 -24.06
N LEU A 397 -27.92 8.28 -23.56
CA LEU A 397 -26.78 8.75 -24.33
C LEU A 397 -26.11 7.57 -25.02
N ALA A 398 -26.68 7.11 -26.12
CA ALA A 398 -26.16 5.96 -26.86
C ALA A 398 -24.68 6.18 -27.26
N GLY A 399 -23.81 5.21 -26.95
CA GLY A 399 -22.38 5.29 -27.24
C GLY A 399 -21.59 6.22 -26.32
N ALA A 400 -22.16 6.67 -25.19
CA ALA A 400 -21.39 7.41 -24.17
C ALA A 400 -20.20 6.58 -23.69
N HIS A 401 -19.01 7.20 -23.60
CA HIS A 401 -17.78 6.51 -23.19
C HIS A 401 -16.78 7.48 -22.53
N SER A 402 -15.66 6.93 -22.11
CA SER A 402 -14.45 7.66 -21.75
C SER A 402 -13.58 7.85 -23.00
N GLU A 403 -13.00 9.03 -23.21
CA GLU A 403 -12.01 9.30 -24.25
C GLU A 403 -10.76 8.41 -24.13
N GLU A 404 -10.45 7.87 -22.95
CA GLU A 404 -9.38 6.90 -22.78
C GLU A 404 -9.63 5.61 -23.56
N MET A 405 -10.88 5.16 -23.60
CA MET A 405 -11.29 3.88 -24.17
C MET A 405 -11.76 4.03 -25.61
N ASP A 406 -12.46 5.12 -25.91
CA ASP A 406 -12.95 5.47 -27.25
C ASP A 406 -12.78 6.97 -27.50
N PRO A 407 -11.64 7.40 -28.09
CA PRO A 407 -11.41 8.81 -28.44
C PRO A 407 -12.40 9.38 -29.45
N ALA A 408 -13.15 8.53 -30.15
CA ALA A 408 -14.16 8.93 -31.14
C ALA A 408 -15.59 8.90 -30.58
N SER A 409 -15.77 8.70 -29.27
CA SER A 409 -17.09 8.66 -28.65
C SER A 409 -17.92 9.90 -28.95
N LEU A 410 -19.17 9.70 -29.33
CA LEU A 410 -20.14 10.79 -29.57
C LEU A 410 -20.49 11.55 -28.30
N HIS A 411 -20.38 10.89 -27.16
CA HIS A 411 -20.68 11.43 -25.83
C HIS A 411 -19.53 11.12 -24.86
N PRO A 412 -18.44 11.89 -24.91
CA PRO A 412 -17.30 11.70 -24.01
C PRO A 412 -17.66 12.22 -22.60
N VAL A 413 -18.42 11.41 -21.84
CA VAL A 413 -18.83 11.74 -20.46
C VAL A 413 -17.67 11.72 -19.47
N ILE A 414 -16.58 11.07 -19.85
CA ILE A 414 -15.28 11.11 -19.22
C ILE A 414 -14.27 11.59 -20.25
N HIS A 415 -13.49 12.62 -19.96
CA HIS A 415 -12.57 13.26 -20.89
C HIS A 415 -11.19 13.47 -20.29
N LEU A 416 -10.20 13.75 -21.16
CA LEU A 416 -8.85 14.06 -20.76
C LEU A 416 -8.80 15.43 -20.06
N MET A 417 -8.13 15.53 -18.93
CA MET A 417 -7.84 16.82 -18.28
C MET A 417 -7.04 17.73 -19.23
N GLN A 418 -7.40 18.99 -19.33
CA GLN A 418 -6.72 19.96 -20.22
C GLN A 418 -5.21 20.05 -19.94
N GLU A 419 -4.81 19.95 -18.68
CA GLU A 419 -3.42 19.99 -18.24
C GLU A 419 -2.63 18.74 -18.71
N GLN A 420 -3.31 17.68 -19.15
CA GLN A 420 -2.73 16.42 -19.61
C GLN A 420 -2.56 16.34 -21.13
N ALA A 421 -3.04 17.33 -21.90
CA ALA A 421 -3.12 17.28 -23.37
C ALA A 421 -1.76 17.36 -24.10
N HIS A 422 -0.67 17.78 -23.44
CA HIS A 422 0.65 17.97 -24.07
C HIS A 422 1.79 17.41 -23.20
N ILE A 423 1.67 16.15 -22.79
CA ILE A 423 2.66 15.53 -21.90
C ILE A 423 3.56 14.58 -22.71
N ASP A 424 4.86 14.90 -22.78
CA ASP A 424 5.87 14.05 -23.44
C ASP A 424 6.40 12.92 -22.52
N LYS A 425 6.27 13.07 -21.20
CA LYS A 425 6.72 12.08 -20.19
C LYS A 425 5.54 11.42 -19.50
N MET A 426 5.56 10.09 -19.41
CA MET A 426 4.43 9.33 -18.82
C MET A 426 4.48 9.21 -17.29
N GLY A 427 5.66 9.18 -16.67
CA GLY A 427 5.80 9.08 -15.21
C GLY A 427 5.65 10.43 -14.50
N GLY A 428 5.01 10.44 -13.33
CA GLY A 428 4.88 11.62 -12.47
C GLY A 428 4.03 12.76 -13.04
N THR A 429 3.20 12.51 -14.06
CA THR A 429 2.47 13.57 -14.80
C THR A 429 0.96 13.50 -14.68
N MET A 430 0.41 12.49 -14.02
CA MET A 430 -1.02 12.41 -13.69
C MET A 430 -1.40 13.44 -12.61
N ARG A 431 -2.69 13.58 -12.33
CA ARG A 431 -3.14 14.23 -11.11
C ARG A 431 -2.81 13.30 -9.94
N LEU A 432 -1.79 13.65 -9.16
CA LEU A 432 -1.19 12.83 -8.12
C LEU A 432 -1.24 13.51 -6.76
N GLY A 433 -1.50 12.72 -5.71
CA GLY A 433 -1.48 13.20 -4.33
C GLY A 433 -2.82 13.66 -3.80
N ALA A 434 -2.80 14.32 -2.66
CA ALA A 434 -3.98 14.74 -1.93
C ALA A 434 -4.55 16.06 -2.46
N TYR A 435 -5.86 16.08 -2.73
CA TYR A 435 -6.60 17.28 -3.11
C TYR A 435 -7.84 17.46 -2.23
N ALA A 436 -8.15 18.72 -1.95
CA ALA A 436 -9.35 19.07 -1.21
C ALA A 436 -10.62 18.82 -2.07
N CYS A 437 -11.64 18.29 -1.41
CA CYS A 437 -12.95 18.06 -1.98
C CYS A 437 -14.02 18.56 -1.02
N ASP A 438 -14.92 19.41 -1.52
CA ASP A 438 -16.08 19.92 -0.80
C ASP A 438 -17.28 19.00 -1.05
N LEU A 439 -17.93 18.57 0.04
CA LEU A 439 -19.08 17.68 0.01
C LEU A 439 -20.37 18.46 0.08
N GLU A 440 -21.35 18.06 -0.71
CA GLU A 440 -22.70 18.62 -0.69
C GLU A 440 -23.44 18.15 0.58
N PRO A 441 -24.03 19.08 1.38
CA PRO A 441 -24.76 18.71 2.59
C PRO A 441 -25.95 17.77 2.31
N GLY A 442 -26.19 16.82 3.21
CA GLY A 442 -27.32 15.88 3.13
C GLY A 442 -27.13 14.74 2.12
N THR A 443 -25.92 14.58 1.58
CA THR A 443 -25.55 13.49 0.68
C THR A 443 -25.10 12.25 1.45
N LEU A 444 -25.00 11.11 0.77
CA LEU A 444 -24.42 9.88 1.32
C LEU A 444 -22.94 10.13 1.68
N ALA A 445 -22.18 10.75 0.79
CA ALA A 445 -20.78 11.10 1.04
C ALA A 445 -20.62 11.94 2.31
N ALA A 446 -21.39 13.02 2.46
CA ALA A 446 -21.31 13.88 3.65
C ALA A 446 -21.67 13.13 4.95
N ARG A 447 -22.60 12.15 4.91
CA ARG A 447 -22.91 11.30 6.06
C ARG A 447 -21.77 10.36 6.41
N CYS A 448 -21.14 9.75 5.40
CA CYS A 448 -20.03 8.82 5.62
C CYS A 448 -18.84 9.51 6.30
N TYR A 449 -18.46 10.68 5.83
CA TYR A 449 -17.31 11.43 6.39
C TYR A 449 -17.64 12.19 7.68
N GLY A 450 -18.88 12.62 7.87
CA GLY A 450 -19.28 13.43 9.01
C GLY A 450 -18.76 14.88 8.99
N VAL A 451 -18.15 15.30 7.89
CA VAL A 451 -17.61 16.64 7.62
C VAL A 451 -17.93 17.04 6.18
N LEU A 452 -17.83 18.34 5.86
CA LEU A 452 -18.13 18.85 4.52
C LEU A 452 -16.89 19.18 3.68
N GLU A 453 -15.72 19.12 4.26
CA GLU A 453 -14.44 19.32 3.57
C GLU A 453 -13.53 18.16 3.86
N ILE A 454 -13.03 17.49 2.82
CA ILE A 454 -12.16 16.33 2.89
C ILE A 454 -10.94 16.53 2.00
N SER A 455 -9.94 15.67 2.18
CA SER A 455 -8.76 15.65 1.32
C SER A 455 -8.41 14.20 1.00
N GLU A 456 -8.35 13.85 -0.29
CA GLU A 456 -8.16 12.48 -0.75
C GLU A 456 -7.09 12.37 -1.82
N ARG A 457 -6.46 11.19 -1.94
CA ARG A 457 -5.34 10.92 -2.87
C ARG A 457 -5.86 10.54 -4.25
N HIS A 458 -5.25 11.12 -5.28
CA HIS A 458 -5.59 10.92 -6.68
C HIS A 458 -4.45 10.27 -7.47
N ARG A 459 -4.83 9.51 -8.51
CA ARG A 459 -3.93 8.96 -9.52
C ARG A 459 -4.69 8.73 -10.83
N HIS A 460 -4.92 9.80 -11.61
CA HIS A 460 -5.67 9.70 -12.87
C HIS A 460 -5.33 10.83 -13.86
N ARG A 461 -5.64 10.61 -15.17
CA ARG A 461 -5.54 11.60 -16.26
C ARG A 461 -6.90 12.05 -16.76
N TYR A 462 -7.88 11.16 -16.70
CA TYR A 462 -9.23 11.38 -17.19
C TYR A 462 -10.16 11.69 -16.03
N GLU A 463 -11.21 12.48 -16.31
CA GLU A 463 -12.14 12.95 -15.32
C GLU A 463 -13.54 13.11 -15.86
N PHE A 464 -14.51 13.33 -14.98
CA PHE A 464 -15.90 13.61 -15.32
C PHE A 464 -16.00 14.86 -16.20
N ASN A 465 -16.69 14.76 -17.35
CA ASN A 465 -16.93 15.89 -18.26
C ASN A 465 -18.12 16.73 -17.81
N ASN A 466 -17.85 17.92 -17.28
CA ASN A 466 -18.87 18.85 -16.77
C ASN A 466 -19.91 19.29 -17.83
N ALA A 467 -19.64 19.16 -19.12
CA ALA A 467 -20.63 19.42 -20.18
C ALA A 467 -21.85 18.49 -20.11
N TYR A 468 -21.72 17.33 -19.48
CA TYR A 468 -22.81 16.36 -19.29
C TYR A 468 -23.44 16.42 -17.88
N ARG A 469 -22.93 17.23 -16.97
CA ARG A 469 -23.37 17.26 -15.57
C ARG A 469 -24.86 17.49 -15.42
N GLU A 470 -25.41 18.56 -16.00
CA GLU A 470 -26.82 18.88 -15.90
C GLU A 470 -27.73 17.75 -16.42
N ARG A 471 -27.30 17.07 -17.50
CA ARG A 471 -28.06 15.96 -18.07
C ARG A 471 -28.07 14.72 -17.19
N LEU A 472 -26.94 14.41 -16.58
CA LEU A 472 -26.81 13.28 -15.66
C LEU A 472 -27.56 13.55 -14.35
N GLU A 473 -27.47 14.75 -13.82
CA GLU A 473 -28.22 15.17 -12.62
C GLU A 473 -29.73 15.20 -12.88
N ALA A 474 -30.17 15.64 -14.05
CA ALA A 474 -31.59 15.56 -14.46
C ALA A 474 -32.09 14.11 -14.58
N GLY A 475 -31.20 13.16 -14.90
CA GLY A 475 -31.46 11.72 -14.87
C GLY A 475 -31.52 11.11 -13.47
N GLY A 476 -31.09 11.83 -12.43
CA GLY A 476 -31.11 11.39 -11.04
C GLY A 476 -29.74 11.08 -10.42
N LEU A 477 -28.64 11.06 -11.20
CA LEU A 477 -27.30 10.94 -10.65
C LEU A 477 -26.94 12.24 -9.92
N ARG A 478 -26.43 12.15 -8.71
CA ARG A 478 -26.08 13.33 -7.91
C ARG A 478 -24.57 13.50 -7.82
N VAL A 479 -24.09 14.71 -8.10
CA VAL A 479 -22.71 15.10 -7.78
C VAL A 479 -22.67 15.52 -6.31
N SER A 480 -21.98 14.75 -5.47
CA SER A 480 -21.92 14.96 -4.02
C SER A 480 -20.57 15.43 -3.49
N GLY A 481 -19.54 15.45 -4.34
CA GLY A 481 -18.21 15.98 -4.01
C GLY A 481 -17.57 16.71 -5.18
N VAL A 482 -16.96 17.87 -4.93
CA VAL A 482 -16.35 18.72 -5.96
C VAL A 482 -15.04 19.34 -5.45
N CYS A 483 -13.99 19.29 -6.26
CA CYS A 483 -12.79 20.11 -6.06
C CYS A 483 -13.07 21.53 -6.59
N ARG A 484 -13.52 22.47 -5.73
CA ARG A 484 -13.97 23.80 -6.14
C ARG A 484 -12.92 24.60 -6.90
N GLY A 485 -11.67 24.56 -6.45
CA GLY A 485 -10.58 25.31 -7.08
C GLY A 485 -10.35 24.97 -8.56
N ARG A 486 -10.81 23.77 -8.99
CA ARG A 486 -10.69 23.27 -10.37
C ARG A 486 -12.02 22.95 -11.03
N ASN A 487 -13.14 23.05 -10.30
CA ASN A 487 -14.48 22.63 -10.71
C ASN A 487 -14.54 21.16 -11.22
N LEU A 488 -13.80 20.25 -10.55
CA LEU A 488 -13.76 18.84 -10.91
C LEU A 488 -14.72 18.04 -10.04
N VAL A 489 -15.49 17.14 -10.67
CA VAL A 489 -16.37 16.21 -9.95
C VAL A 489 -15.54 15.11 -9.31
N GLU A 490 -15.64 14.98 -8.00
CA GLU A 490 -14.88 14.02 -7.20
C GLU A 490 -15.72 12.83 -6.74
N ILE A 491 -17.02 13.04 -6.49
CA ILE A 491 -17.93 12.00 -6.01
C ILE A 491 -19.26 12.10 -6.73
N VAL A 492 -19.76 10.95 -7.16
CA VAL A 492 -21.12 10.76 -7.66
C VAL A 492 -21.87 9.74 -6.80
N GLU A 493 -23.18 9.95 -6.61
CA GLU A 493 -24.04 9.01 -5.87
C GLU A 493 -25.42 8.93 -6.51
N LEU A 494 -26.15 7.84 -6.25
CA LEU A 494 -27.52 7.64 -6.71
C LEU A 494 -28.48 7.67 -5.51
N PRO A 495 -29.22 8.78 -5.28
CA PRO A 495 -30.24 8.86 -4.26
C PRO A 495 -31.33 7.79 -4.47
N GLY A 496 -31.79 7.18 -3.37
CA GLY A 496 -32.82 6.13 -3.44
C GLY A 496 -32.28 4.71 -3.65
N HIS A 497 -31.03 4.56 -4.10
CA HIS A 497 -30.36 3.26 -4.08
C HIS A 497 -29.89 2.91 -2.66
N PRO A 498 -29.91 1.65 -2.22
CA PRO A 498 -29.46 1.25 -0.88
C PRO A 498 -28.07 1.76 -0.52
N TRP A 499 -27.12 1.70 -1.45
CA TRP A 499 -25.79 2.31 -1.38
C TRP A 499 -25.15 2.32 -2.78
N TYR A 500 -24.96 3.47 -3.36
CA TYR A 500 -24.35 3.65 -4.68
C TYR A 500 -23.49 4.90 -4.65
N LEU A 501 -22.18 4.75 -4.65
CA LEU A 501 -21.24 5.86 -4.58
C LEU A 501 -19.99 5.56 -5.40
N GLY A 502 -19.56 6.53 -6.19
CA GLY A 502 -18.28 6.49 -6.92
C GLY A 502 -17.40 7.67 -6.53
N GLY A 503 -16.13 7.41 -6.19
CA GLY A 503 -15.10 8.41 -5.91
C GLY A 503 -14.00 8.41 -6.97
N GLN A 504 -13.59 9.59 -7.46
CA GLN A 504 -12.49 9.72 -8.42
C GLN A 504 -11.13 9.47 -7.77
N PHE A 505 -11.04 9.64 -6.49
CA PHE A 505 -9.85 9.43 -5.64
C PHE A 505 -9.72 7.98 -5.16
N HIS A 506 -8.58 7.71 -4.53
CA HIS A 506 -8.19 6.40 -3.98
C HIS A 506 -8.26 6.42 -2.45
N GLY A 507 -9.45 6.31 -1.87
CA GLY A 507 -9.67 6.28 -0.42
C GLY A 507 -9.01 5.08 0.27
N GLU A 508 -8.83 3.96 -0.44
CA GLU A 508 -8.14 2.77 0.05
C GLU A 508 -6.72 3.07 0.56
N LEU A 509 -6.03 4.03 -0.05
CA LEU A 509 -4.66 4.40 0.33
C LEU A 509 -4.58 5.06 1.72
N LYS A 510 -5.69 5.62 2.21
CA LYS A 510 -5.78 6.28 3.53
C LYS A 510 -6.39 5.39 4.62
N SER A 511 -6.84 4.19 4.29
CA SER A 511 -7.43 3.25 5.26
C SER A 511 -6.37 2.67 6.21
N ARG A 512 -6.73 2.54 7.49
CA ARG A 512 -5.87 1.99 8.56
C ARG A 512 -6.62 0.90 9.32
N PRO A 513 -5.94 -0.12 9.87
CA PRO A 513 -6.60 -1.20 10.61
C PRO A 513 -7.36 -0.71 11.85
N THR A 514 -6.88 0.36 12.48
CA THR A 514 -7.50 0.98 13.65
C THR A 514 -8.49 2.10 13.30
N ARG A 515 -8.43 2.62 12.06
CA ARG A 515 -9.25 3.73 11.56
C ARG A 515 -9.55 3.52 10.08
N PRO A 516 -10.57 2.70 9.74
CA PRO A 516 -10.93 2.41 8.37
C PRO A 516 -11.37 3.68 7.65
N HIS A 517 -11.17 3.72 6.33
CA HIS A 517 -11.65 4.83 5.53
C HIS A 517 -13.19 4.92 5.57
N PRO A 518 -13.79 6.12 5.76
CA PRO A 518 -15.23 6.27 6.00
C PRO A 518 -16.13 5.63 4.94
N LEU A 519 -15.79 5.78 3.65
CA LEU A 519 -16.58 5.19 2.56
C LEU A 519 -16.56 3.66 2.60
N PHE A 520 -15.41 3.05 2.90
CA PHE A 520 -15.31 1.59 3.04
C PHE A 520 -16.10 1.09 4.27
N ALA A 521 -16.03 1.82 5.38
CA ALA A 521 -16.77 1.46 6.59
C ALA A 521 -18.29 1.48 6.32
N ASP A 522 -18.83 2.54 5.72
CA ASP A 522 -20.27 2.62 5.45
C ASP A 522 -20.73 1.67 4.34
N PHE A 523 -19.87 1.40 3.32
CA PHE A 523 -20.12 0.39 2.28
C PHE A 523 -20.28 -1.01 2.88
N ILE A 524 -19.38 -1.44 3.75
CA ILE A 524 -19.51 -2.73 4.46
C ILE A 524 -20.74 -2.73 5.38
N GLY A 525 -21.05 -1.61 6.03
CA GLY A 525 -22.31 -1.45 6.78
C GLY A 525 -23.55 -1.67 5.92
N ALA A 526 -23.55 -1.19 4.67
CA ALA A 526 -24.62 -1.42 3.72
C ALA A 526 -24.70 -2.90 3.26
N ALA A 527 -23.56 -3.55 3.03
CA ALA A 527 -23.49 -4.97 2.71
C ALA A 527 -24.06 -5.84 3.85
N ILE A 528 -23.77 -5.50 5.11
CA ILE A 528 -24.35 -6.16 6.29
C ILE A 528 -25.87 -5.99 6.31
N ARG A 529 -26.38 -4.77 6.10
CA ARG A 529 -27.83 -4.51 6.06
C ARG A 529 -28.52 -5.33 4.95
N ARG A 530 -27.92 -5.43 3.76
CA ARG A 530 -28.45 -6.26 2.67
C ARG A 530 -28.53 -7.72 3.06
N ARG A 531 -27.46 -8.27 3.65
CA ARG A 531 -27.40 -9.67 4.08
C ARG A 531 -28.51 -10.01 5.08
N HIS A 532 -28.67 -9.22 6.12
CA HIS A 532 -29.68 -9.43 7.15
C HIS A 532 -31.10 -9.07 6.70
N GLY A 533 -31.26 -8.14 5.80
CA GLY A 533 -32.57 -7.78 5.20
C GLY A 533 -33.08 -8.80 4.18
N GLY A 534 -32.19 -9.66 3.64
CA GLY A 534 -32.54 -10.77 2.74
C GLY A 534 -33.04 -12.02 3.44
N GLU A 535 -32.74 -12.21 4.72
CA GLU A 535 -33.19 -13.37 5.52
C GLU A 535 -34.67 -13.30 5.97
N GLY A 536 -35.34 -12.15 5.69
CA GLY A 536 -36.74 -11.89 6.02
C GLY A 536 -37.71 -11.85 4.83
N ARG A 537 -37.32 -12.31 3.61
CA ARG A 537 -38.19 -12.41 2.43
C ARG A 537 -38.39 -13.82 1.97
#